data_f3ff6f837f02a636fb74d225f9712642
#
_entry.id   f3ff6f837f02a636fb74d225f9712642
#
_cell.length_a   1.000
_cell.length_b   1.000
_cell.length_c   1.000
_cell.angle_alpha   90.00
_cell.angle_beta   90.00
_cell.angle_gamma   90.00
#
_symmetry.space_group_name_H-M   'P 1'
#
loop_
_entity.id
_entity.type
_entity.pdbx_description
1 polymer ?
#
loop_
_entity_poly.entity_id
_entity_poly.type
_entity_poly.pdbx_seq_one_letter_code
_entity_poly.pdbx_strand_id
1 'polypeptide(L)'
;MPRMLIVLPHTLGAMEALARMKQFVTRLSAQYARHISHAEQHWEGNVGRFKLHLMGFAVDAVVTVGETDVRMEGTMPWAAALFRGRIEETIRREVAALLK
;
A
#
# COMPACT_ATOMS: atom_id res chain seq x y z
N MET A 1 -2.67 -13.35 -12.25
CA MET A 1 -3.45 -12.34 -11.52
C MET A 1 -2.99 -10.94 -11.90
N PRO A 2 -3.89 -9.98 -12.02
CA PRO A 2 -3.49 -8.60 -12.33
C PRO A 2 -2.56 -8.03 -11.27
N ARG A 3 -1.58 -7.28 -11.71
CA ARG A 3 -0.59 -6.64 -10.84
C ARG A 3 -0.72 -5.13 -10.94
N MET A 4 -0.49 -4.47 -9.81
CA MET A 4 -0.45 -3.02 -9.74
C MET A 4 0.94 -2.62 -9.25
N LEU A 5 1.54 -1.62 -9.91
CA LEU A 5 2.83 -1.08 -9.50
C LEU A 5 2.72 0.42 -9.41
N ILE A 6 3.08 0.96 -8.25
CA ILE A 6 3.09 2.40 -8.00
C ILE A 6 4.47 2.74 -7.46
N VAL A 7 5.12 3.73 -8.07
CA VAL A 7 6.40 4.26 -7.60
C VAL A 7 6.24 5.76 -7.41
N LEU A 8 6.52 6.24 -6.22
CA LEU A 8 6.40 7.66 -5.87
C LEU A 8 7.71 8.19 -5.31
N PRO A 9 8.22 9.32 -5.84
CA PRO A 9 9.43 9.94 -5.32
C PRO A 9 9.19 10.68 -4.02
N HIS A 10 10.24 10.84 -3.22
CA HIS A 10 10.24 11.68 -2.04
C HIS A 10 11.63 12.21 -1.75
N THR A 11 11.70 13.17 -0.85
CA THR A 11 12.96 13.79 -0.42
C THR A 11 13.17 13.66 1.09
N LEU A 12 12.51 12.70 1.72
CA LEU A 12 12.50 12.55 3.18
C LEU A 12 13.63 11.69 3.73
N GLY A 13 14.27 10.90 2.87
CA GLY A 13 15.15 9.81 3.30
C GLY A 13 14.37 8.58 3.72
N ALA A 14 15.03 7.43 3.77
CA ALA A 14 14.35 6.16 4.00
C ALA A 14 13.71 6.07 5.39
N MET A 15 14.37 6.54 6.43
CA MET A 15 13.85 6.44 7.80
C MET A 15 12.54 7.19 7.99
N GLU A 16 12.51 8.45 7.56
CA GLU A 16 11.30 9.26 7.69
C GLU A 16 10.17 8.74 6.81
N ALA A 17 10.49 8.37 5.58
CA ALA A 17 9.50 7.81 4.67
C ALA A 17 8.92 6.50 5.22
N LEU A 18 9.76 5.65 5.81
CA LEU A 18 9.33 4.39 6.41
C LEU A 18 8.36 4.63 7.58
N ALA A 19 8.70 5.59 8.46
CA ALA A 19 7.84 5.93 9.58
C ALA A 19 6.47 6.41 9.11
N ARG A 20 6.44 7.25 8.09
CA ARG A 20 5.19 7.76 7.52
C ARG A 20 4.37 6.66 6.86
N MET A 21 5.01 5.75 6.14
CA MET A 21 4.31 4.64 5.50
C MET A 21 3.70 3.69 6.53
N LYS A 22 4.39 3.41 7.63
CA LYS A 22 3.85 2.57 8.70
C LYS A 22 2.62 3.22 9.34
N GLN A 23 2.67 4.52 9.59
CA GLN A 23 1.53 5.27 10.13
C GLN A 23 0.35 5.26 9.16
N PHE A 24 0.62 5.43 7.89
CA PHE A 24 -0.40 5.42 6.85
C PHE A 24 -1.13 4.08 6.80
N VAL A 25 -0.40 2.97 6.83
CA VAL A 25 -0.98 1.63 6.80
C VAL A 25 -1.88 1.41 8.02
N THR A 26 -1.42 1.81 9.21
CA THR A 26 -2.20 1.69 10.43
C THR A 26 -3.49 2.49 10.34
N ARG A 27 -3.40 3.73 9.86
CA ARG A 27 -4.56 4.61 9.71
C ARG A 27 -5.55 4.07 8.68
N LEU A 28 -5.03 3.59 7.55
CA LEU A 28 -5.85 3.03 6.50
C LEU A 28 -6.58 1.78 6.96
N SER A 29 -5.90 0.90 7.69
CA SER A 29 -6.51 -0.32 8.24
C SER A 29 -7.65 0.01 9.21
N ALA A 30 -7.48 1.03 10.05
CA ALA A 30 -8.51 1.47 10.96
C ALA A 30 -9.70 2.10 10.21
N GLN A 31 -9.41 2.91 9.20
CA GLN A 31 -10.44 3.60 8.41
C GLN A 31 -11.34 2.62 7.65
N TYR A 32 -10.75 1.54 7.13
CA TYR A 32 -11.48 0.54 6.35
C TYR A 32 -11.74 -0.76 7.10
N ALA A 33 -11.71 -0.73 8.43
CA ALA A 33 -11.87 -1.93 9.26
C ALA A 33 -13.16 -2.70 8.97
N ARG A 34 -14.24 -2.02 8.58
CA ARG A 34 -15.50 -2.67 8.24
C ARG A 34 -15.43 -3.53 6.99
N HIS A 35 -14.51 -3.21 6.08
CA HIS A 35 -14.37 -3.87 4.79
C HIS A 35 -13.26 -4.90 4.77
N ILE A 36 -12.45 -4.93 5.83
CA ILE A 36 -11.30 -5.83 5.94
C ILE A 36 -11.67 -6.95 6.91
N SER A 37 -11.85 -8.17 6.40
CA SER A 37 -12.17 -9.32 7.23
C SER A 37 -10.93 -10.01 7.78
N HIS A 38 -9.77 -9.79 7.16
CA HIS A 38 -8.50 -10.35 7.58
C HIS A 38 -7.39 -9.45 7.11
N ALA A 39 -6.42 -9.19 7.99
CA ALA A 39 -5.26 -8.36 7.63
C ALA A 39 -4.02 -8.89 8.34
N GLU A 40 -2.98 -9.12 7.56
CA GLU A 40 -1.67 -9.50 8.07
C GLU A 40 -0.65 -8.51 7.52
N GLN A 41 0.29 -8.08 8.36
CA GLN A 41 1.41 -7.27 7.91
C GLN A 41 2.68 -7.76 8.57
N HIS A 42 3.75 -7.70 7.83
CA HIS A 42 5.07 -8.05 8.31
C HIS A 42 6.09 -7.09 7.73
N TRP A 43 6.81 -6.38 8.60
CA TRP A 43 7.88 -5.47 8.20
C TRP A 43 9.23 -6.08 8.50
N GLU A 44 10.10 -6.03 7.53
CA GLU A 44 11.48 -6.49 7.66
C GLU A 44 12.37 -5.41 7.06
N GLY A 45 13.02 -4.63 7.93
CA GLY A 45 13.74 -3.44 7.50
C GLY A 45 12.80 -2.46 6.83
N ASN A 46 13.09 -2.10 5.59
CA ASN A 46 12.29 -1.14 4.80
C ASN A 46 11.32 -1.81 3.82
N VAL A 47 11.05 -3.10 4.02
CA VAL A 47 10.11 -3.85 3.18
C VAL A 47 8.93 -4.30 4.02
N GLY A 48 7.72 -3.93 3.63
CA GLY A 48 6.49 -4.36 4.26
C GLY A 48 5.73 -5.32 3.35
N ARG A 49 5.27 -6.44 3.91
CA ARG A 49 4.46 -7.41 3.20
C ARG A 49 3.08 -7.44 3.81
N PHE A 50 2.06 -7.41 2.96
CA PHE A 50 0.68 -7.30 3.39
C PHE A 50 -0.18 -8.34 2.72
N LYS A 51 -1.07 -8.97 3.51
CA LYS A 51 -2.13 -9.83 3.01
C LYS A 51 -3.44 -9.35 3.59
N LEU A 52 -4.37 -9.04 2.72
CA LEU A 52 -5.67 -8.51 3.11
C LEU A 52 -6.79 -9.31 2.46
N HIS A 53 -7.89 -9.45 3.20
CA HIS A 53 -9.16 -9.82 2.61
C HIS A 53 -10.07 -8.60 2.69
N LEU A 54 -10.30 -7.98 1.56
CA LEU A 54 -11.06 -6.74 1.43
C LEU A 54 -12.31 -7.02 0.61
N MET A 55 -13.48 -6.88 1.23
CA MET A 55 -14.77 -7.10 0.56
C MET A 55 -14.83 -8.47 -0.15
N GLY A 56 -14.27 -9.51 0.48
CA GLY A 56 -14.25 -10.86 -0.08
C GLY A 56 -13.12 -11.14 -1.06
N PHE A 57 -12.30 -10.15 -1.40
CA PHE A 57 -11.16 -10.34 -2.31
C PHE A 57 -9.86 -10.48 -1.53
N ALA A 58 -9.05 -11.45 -1.93
CA ALA A 58 -7.69 -11.60 -1.39
C ALA A 58 -6.75 -10.66 -2.15
N VAL A 59 -6.03 -9.81 -1.43
CA VAL A 59 -5.07 -8.85 -2.00
C VAL A 59 -3.73 -9.02 -1.29
N ASP A 60 -2.67 -9.16 -2.08
CA ASP A 60 -1.30 -9.21 -1.57
C ASP A 60 -0.57 -7.94 -2.02
N ALA A 61 0.23 -7.35 -1.15
CA ALA A 61 1.00 -6.16 -1.46
C ALA A 61 2.37 -6.20 -0.82
N VAL A 62 3.34 -5.58 -1.50
CA VAL A 62 4.69 -5.39 -0.98
C VAL A 62 5.04 -3.91 -1.14
N VAL A 63 5.48 -3.30 -0.05
CA VAL A 63 5.91 -1.91 -0.03
C VAL A 63 7.40 -1.87 0.27
N THR A 64 8.18 -1.27 -0.62
CA THR A 64 9.63 -1.09 -0.43
C THR A 64 9.91 0.40 -0.31
N VAL A 65 10.47 0.82 0.83
CA VAL A 65 10.78 2.23 1.09
C VAL A 65 12.26 2.46 0.83
N GLY A 66 12.56 3.24 -0.21
CA GLY A 66 13.95 3.63 -0.54
C GLY A 66 14.28 5.01 -0.05
N GLU A 67 15.53 5.43 -0.28
CA GLU A 67 16.01 6.76 0.09
C GLU A 67 15.28 7.88 -0.65
N THR A 68 14.92 7.63 -1.91
CA THR A 68 14.34 8.65 -2.79
C THR A 68 12.98 8.28 -3.37
N ASP A 69 12.48 7.08 -3.10
CA ASP A 69 11.17 6.66 -3.58
C ASP A 69 10.52 5.62 -2.66
N VAL A 70 9.23 5.42 -2.88
CA VAL A 70 8.47 4.33 -2.29
C VAL A 70 7.87 3.53 -3.44
N ARG A 71 8.08 2.22 -3.42
CA ARG A 71 7.57 1.31 -4.42
C ARG A 71 6.52 0.41 -3.80
N MET A 72 5.36 0.36 -4.42
CA MET A 72 4.24 -0.46 -3.96
C MET A 72 3.83 -1.41 -5.09
N GLU A 73 3.88 -2.70 -4.81
CA GLU A 73 3.44 -3.73 -5.75
C GLU A 73 2.30 -4.50 -5.12
N GLY A 74 1.26 -4.77 -5.91
CA GLY A 74 0.12 -5.53 -5.42
C GLY A 74 -0.41 -6.47 -6.47
N THR A 75 -1.03 -7.56 -5.99
CA THR A 75 -1.77 -8.48 -6.84
C THR A 75 -3.21 -8.52 -6.35
N MET A 76 -4.15 -8.68 -7.28
CA MET A 76 -5.57 -8.70 -6.97
C MET A 76 -6.30 -9.68 -7.89
N PRO A 77 -7.48 -10.20 -7.47
CA PRO A 77 -8.30 -11.04 -8.32
C PRO A 77 -8.76 -10.29 -9.58
N TRP A 78 -9.04 -11.03 -10.65
CA TRP A 78 -9.53 -10.45 -11.90
C TRP A 78 -10.78 -9.60 -11.69
N ALA A 79 -11.68 -10.01 -10.78
CA ALA A 79 -12.89 -9.26 -10.50
C ALA A 79 -12.60 -7.86 -9.95
N ALA A 80 -11.53 -7.71 -9.17
CA ALA A 80 -11.13 -6.42 -8.61
C ALA A 80 -10.38 -5.56 -9.64
N ALA A 81 -9.83 -6.17 -10.69
CA ALA A 81 -9.01 -5.48 -11.69
C ALA A 81 -9.79 -4.39 -12.44
N LEU A 82 -11.12 -4.50 -12.51
CA LEU A 82 -11.97 -3.47 -13.12
C LEU A 82 -11.83 -2.12 -12.43
N PHE A 83 -11.47 -2.13 -11.15
CA PHE A 83 -11.32 -0.92 -10.34
C PHE A 83 -9.86 -0.51 -10.15
N ARG A 84 -8.93 -1.18 -10.83
CA ARG A 84 -7.50 -0.97 -10.65
C ARG A 84 -7.08 0.50 -10.83
N GLY A 85 -7.57 1.14 -11.87
CA GLY A 85 -7.21 2.54 -12.14
C GLY A 85 -7.65 3.47 -11.03
N ARG A 86 -8.84 3.25 -10.50
CA ARG A 86 -9.38 4.06 -9.40
C ARG A 86 -8.64 3.82 -8.10
N ILE A 87 -8.33 2.56 -7.82
CA ILE A 87 -7.56 2.19 -6.63
C ILE A 87 -6.16 2.81 -6.71
N GLU A 88 -5.49 2.68 -7.85
CA GLU A 88 -4.16 3.22 -8.08
C GLU A 88 -4.15 4.74 -7.92
N GLU A 89 -5.11 5.43 -8.51
CA GLU A 89 -5.20 6.89 -8.41
C GLU A 89 -5.39 7.34 -6.97
N THR A 90 -6.25 6.66 -6.22
CA THR A 90 -6.48 6.98 -4.81
C THR A 90 -5.22 6.79 -3.98
N ILE A 91 -4.52 5.66 -4.17
CA ILE A 91 -3.28 5.39 -3.45
C ILE A 91 -2.21 6.42 -3.80
N ARG A 92 -2.04 6.74 -5.08
CA ARG A 92 -1.07 7.75 -5.51
C ARG A 92 -1.32 9.09 -4.84
N ARG A 93 -2.56 9.53 -4.82
CA ARG A 93 -2.93 10.81 -4.22
C ARG A 93 -2.66 10.83 -2.72
N GLU A 94 -3.10 9.80 -2.01
CA GLU A 94 -2.96 9.73 -0.55
C GLU A 94 -1.49 9.62 -0.13
N VAL A 95 -0.72 8.76 -0.80
CA VAL A 95 0.68 8.55 -0.47
C VAL A 95 1.54 9.74 -0.90
N ALA A 96 1.24 10.35 -2.05
CA ALA A 96 1.97 11.55 -2.48
C ALA A 96 1.81 12.69 -1.47
N ALA A 97 0.61 12.87 -0.92
CA ALA A 97 0.38 13.86 0.13
C ALA A 97 1.15 13.54 1.41
N LEU A 98 1.24 12.27 1.74
CA LEU A 98 1.96 11.79 2.91
C LEU A 98 3.48 12.03 2.83
N LEU A 99 4.04 11.91 1.63
CA LEU A 99 5.48 11.99 1.38
C LEU A 99 6.00 13.41 1.13
N LYS A 100 5.17 14.39 1.26
CA LYS A 100 5.59 15.80 1.10
C LYS A 100 6.39 16.33 2.27
#